data_3e83752616be36311b65433787bf593b
#
_entry.id   3e83752616be36311b65433787bf593b
#
_cell.length_a   1.000
_cell.length_b   1.000
_cell.length_c   1.000
_cell.angle_alpha   90.00
_cell.angle_beta   90.00
_cell.angle_gamma   90.00
#
_symmetry.space_group_name_H-M   'P 1'
#
loop_
_entity.id
_entity.type
_entity.pdbx_description
1 polymer ?
#
loop_
_entity_poly.entity_id
_entity_poly.type
_entity_poly.pdbx_seq_one_letter_code
_entity_poly.pdbx_strand_id
1 'polypeptide(L)'
;MKREAEIKELLIENAIHLIAEGGFERATTKELAHCRGHLPDFKMNEVYIYRFFGSKENLYEAAFVRLDTELFYAFKRGVEIIGGFENDKKEKLGKFFSMAWQFVLGNEERCRCYVRYYYSIYFKGHSREAHRKLFEGIVSEMTPIFKEEADVEAILHSVFTAMFDFAIRVYNGELEDSDINRPHIFNVLYCMMATYLKESAKAS
;
A
#
# COMPACT_ATOMS: atom_id res chain seq x y z
N MET A 1 -15.63 -22.88 11.54
CA MET A 1 -15.27 -22.18 10.27
C MET A 1 -15.58 -20.67 10.30
N LYS A 2 -16.84 -20.19 10.41
CA LYS A 2 -17.15 -18.73 10.41
C LYS A 2 -16.42 -17.98 11.54
N ARG A 3 -16.51 -18.46 12.78
CA ARG A 3 -15.88 -17.85 13.96
C ARG A 3 -14.34 -17.81 13.91
N GLU A 4 -13.71 -18.81 13.31
CA GLU A 4 -12.25 -18.83 13.15
C GLU A 4 -11.77 -17.77 12.13
N ALA A 5 -12.52 -17.54 11.07
CA ALA A 5 -12.25 -16.47 10.12
C ALA A 5 -12.38 -15.10 10.79
N GLU A 6 -13.42 -14.89 11.60
CA GLU A 6 -13.64 -13.66 12.38
C GLU A 6 -12.49 -13.38 13.37
N ILE A 7 -11.98 -14.42 14.04
CA ILE A 7 -10.85 -14.30 14.97
C ILE A 7 -9.56 -13.95 14.20
N LYS A 8 -9.30 -14.61 13.08
CA LYS A 8 -8.12 -14.30 12.24
C LYS A 8 -8.16 -12.87 11.74
N GLU A 9 -9.32 -12.43 11.25
CA GLU A 9 -9.52 -11.07 10.75
C GLU A 9 -9.27 -10.04 11.86
N LEU A 10 -9.84 -10.26 13.05
CA LEU A 10 -9.63 -9.37 14.19
C LEU A 10 -8.15 -9.28 14.59
N LEU A 11 -7.42 -10.40 14.60
CA LEU A 11 -5.99 -10.39 14.90
C LEU A 11 -5.18 -9.64 13.86
N ILE A 12 -5.51 -9.77 12.57
CA ILE A 12 -4.87 -9.02 11.48
C ILE A 12 -5.14 -7.52 11.65
N GLU A 13 -6.38 -7.10 11.90
CA GLU A 13 -6.72 -5.69 12.10
C GLU A 13 -6.05 -5.12 13.37
N ASN A 14 -5.93 -5.91 14.44
CA ASN A 14 -5.17 -5.51 15.63
C ASN A 14 -3.68 -5.31 15.32
N ALA A 15 -3.10 -6.18 14.51
CA ALA A 15 -1.69 -6.03 14.09
C ALA A 15 -1.49 -4.78 13.24
N ILE A 16 -2.38 -4.52 12.27
CA ILE A 16 -2.34 -3.31 11.45
C ILE A 16 -2.37 -2.07 12.36
N HIS A 17 -3.33 -2.01 13.27
CA HIS A 17 -3.47 -0.88 14.19
C HIS A 17 -2.22 -0.66 15.05
N LEU A 18 -1.76 -1.68 15.76
CA LEU A 18 -0.66 -1.55 16.69
C LEU A 18 0.66 -1.20 16.00
N ILE A 19 0.92 -1.81 14.83
CA ILE A 19 2.11 -1.48 14.04
C ILE A 19 2.00 -0.04 13.51
N ALA A 20 0.83 0.38 13.04
CA ALA A 20 0.62 1.74 12.56
C ALA A 20 0.81 2.80 13.65
N GLU A 21 0.38 2.53 14.87
CA GLU A 21 0.38 3.48 15.97
C GLU A 21 1.74 3.58 16.67
N GLY A 22 2.33 2.44 17.03
CA GLY A 22 3.52 2.39 17.88
C GLY A 22 4.66 1.50 17.40
N GLY A 23 4.56 0.93 16.17
CA GLY A 23 5.58 0.02 15.66
C GLY A 23 5.51 -1.38 16.26
N PHE A 24 6.52 -2.17 15.96
CA PHE A 24 6.56 -3.58 16.37
C PHE A 24 6.76 -3.77 17.87
N GLU A 25 7.35 -2.80 18.55
CA GLU A 25 7.54 -2.82 20.01
C GLU A 25 6.20 -2.78 20.73
N ARG A 26 5.23 -2.04 20.21
CA ARG A 26 3.87 -1.98 20.78
C ARG A 26 3.04 -3.20 20.47
N ALA A 27 3.31 -3.89 19.37
CA ALA A 27 2.57 -5.07 18.94
C ALA A 27 2.99 -6.33 19.72
N THR A 28 2.84 -6.31 21.05
CA THR A 28 3.04 -7.47 21.90
C THR A 28 1.91 -8.49 21.72
N THR A 29 2.15 -9.77 22.04
CA THR A 29 1.12 -10.81 21.92
C THR A 29 -0.14 -10.49 22.72
N LYS A 30 0.03 -9.87 23.90
CA LYS A 30 -1.07 -9.43 24.75
C LYS A 30 -1.89 -8.33 24.08
N GLU A 31 -1.23 -7.28 23.58
CA GLU A 31 -1.93 -6.19 22.90
C GLU A 31 -2.60 -6.66 21.61
N LEU A 32 -1.92 -7.50 20.81
CA LEU A 32 -2.48 -8.10 19.60
C LEU A 32 -3.77 -8.89 19.85
N ALA A 33 -3.87 -9.56 21.01
CA ALA A 33 -5.08 -10.29 21.36
C ALA A 33 -6.22 -9.40 21.89
N HIS A 34 -5.95 -8.16 22.36
CA HIS A 34 -6.93 -7.43 23.18
C HIS A 34 -7.20 -5.98 22.73
N CYS A 35 -6.45 -5.41 21.79
CA CYS A 35 -6.47 -3.96 21.55
C CYS A 35 -7.77 -3.44 20.91
N ARG A 36 -8.39 -4.20 20.05
CA ARG A 36 -9.63 -3.79 19.35
C ARG A 36 -10.61 -4.96 19.24
N GLY A 37 -11.88 -4.60 19.36
CA GLY A 37 -12.99 -5.50 19.09
C GLY A 37 -13.20 -6.59 20.15
N HIS A 38 -14.46 -6.87 20.38
CA HIS A 38 -14.92 -8.02 21.16
C HIS A 38 -15.86 -8.84 20.29
N LEU A 39 -15.55 -10.11 20.12
CA LEU A 39 -16.52 -11.02 19.56
C LEU A 39 -17.52 -11.36 20.69
N PRO A 40 -18.84 -11.24 20.44
CA PRO A 40 -19.85 -11.57 21.44
C PRO A 40 -19.60 -12.98 22.04
N ASP A 41 -19.65 -13.09 23.34
CA ASP A 41 -19.47 -14.34 24.10
C ASP A 41 -18.13 -15.07 23.86
N PHE A 42 -17.09 -14.33 23.45
CA PHE A 42 -15.79 -14.90 23.18
C PHE A 42 -14.66 -14.12 23.85
N LYS A 43 -13.91 -14.79 24.71
CA LYS A 43 -12.71 -14.23 25.34
C LYS A 43 -11.49 -14.53 24.47
N MET A 44 -11.05 -13.50 23.77
CA MET A 44 -9.80 -13.55 23.02
C MET A 44 -8.61 -13.77 23.96
N ASN A 45 -7.62 -14.53 23.51
CA ASN A 45 -6.34 -14.68 24.20
C ASN A 45 -5.20 -14.92 23.21
N GLU A 46 -3.97 -14.82 23.69
CA GLU A 46 -2.73 -14.92 22.90
C GLU A 46 -2.55 -16.29 22.21
N VAL A 47 -3.17 -17.37 22.74
CA VAL A 47 -3.07 -18.73 22.17
C VAL A 47 -3.57 -18.76 20.72
N TYR A 48 -4.53 -17.89 20.35
CA TYR A 48 -5.05 -17.84 18.99
C TYR A 48 -4.04 -17.31 17.98
N ILE A 49 -3.08 -16.47 18.39
CA ILE A 49 -1.99 -16.02 17.52
C ILE A 49 -1.15 -17.23 17.11
N TYR A 50 -0.73 -18.02 18.08
CA TYR A 50 0.08 -19.22 17.82
C TYR A 50 -0.69 -20.30 17.07
N ARG A 51 -1.97 -20.48 17.42
CA ARG A 51 -2.84 -21.47 16.75
C ARG A 51 -3.05 -21.16 15.27
N PHE A 52 -3.24 -19.90 14.89
CA PHE A 52 -3.63 -19.53 13.53
C PHE A 52 -2.46 -19.07 12.68
N PHE A 53 -1.42 -18.51 13.25
CA PHE A 53 -0.27 -17.95 12.53
C PHE A 53 1.05 -18.64 12.89
N GLY A 54 1.12 -19.42 13.95
CA GLY A 54 2.33 -20.07 14.43
C GLY A 54 3.27 -19.15 15.23
N SER A 55 3.35 -17.87 14.85
CA SER A 55 4.12 -16.85 15.58
C SER A 55 3.48 -15.46 15.40
N LYS A 56 3.91 -14.48 16.18
CA LYS A 56 3.49 -13.08 16.01
C LYS A 56 4.07 -12.47 14.76
N GLU A 57 5.27 -12.87 14.34
CA GLU A 57 5.93 -12.44 13.11
C GLU A 57 5.13 -12.86 11.87
N ASN A 58 4.59 -14.08 11.87
CA ASN A 58 3.70 -14.54 10.81
C ASN A 58 2.35 -13.78 10.78
N LEU A 59 1.87 -13.32 11.94
CA LEU A 59 0.71 -12.43 12.00
C LEU A 59 1.04 -11.07 11.38
N TYR A 60 2.23 -10.50 11.64
CA TYR A 60 2.70 -9.28 10.99
C TYR A 60 2.81 -9.45 9.47
N GLU A 61 3.35 -10.58 9.02
CA GLU A 61 3.41 -10.93 7.60
C GLU A 61 2.01 -11.01 6.98
N ALA A 62 1.06 -11.66 7.65
CA ALA A 62 -0.32 -11.75 7.17
C ALA A 62 -0.99 -10.37 7.08
N ALA A 63 -0.73 -9.48 8.03
CA ALA A 63 -1.20 -8.10 8.00
C ALA A 63 -0.61 -7.34 6.80
N PHE A 64 0.69 -7.46 6.54
CA PHE A 64 1.34 -6.83 5.39
C PHE A 64 0.79 -7.37 4.06
N VAL A 65 0.72 -8.68 3.88
CA VAL A 65 0.20 -9.30 2.65
C VAL A 65 -1.24 -8.87 2.37
N ARG A 66 -2.05 -8.69 3.42
CA ARG A 66 -3.40 -8.13 3.30
C ARG A 66 -3.37 -6.71 2.74
N LEU A 67 -2.56 -5.83 3.33
CA LEU A 67 -2.44 -4.42 2.91
C LEU A 67 -1.88 -4.29 1.50
N ASP A 68 -0.87 -5.07 1.16
CA ASP A 68 -0.26 -5.10 -0.16
C ASP A 68 -1.26 -5.54 -1.23
N THR A 69 -2.06 -6.55 -0.92
CA THR A 69 -3.16 -7.03 -1.78
C THR A 69 -4.24 -5.95 -1.97
N GLU A 70 -4.65 -5.26 -0.91
CA GLU A 70 -5.63 -4.17 -0.98
C GLU A 70 -5.12 -3.01 -1.84
N LEU A 71 -3.85 -2.63 -1.68
CA LEU A 71 -3.20 -1.60 -2.47
C LEU A 71 -3.13 -1.97 -3.96
N PHE A 72 -2.77 -3.22 -4.27
CA PHE A 72 -2.74 -3.73 -5.64
C PHE A 72 -4.13 -3.69 -6.31
N TYR A 73 -5.18 -4.11 -5.60
CA TYR A 73 -6.54 -4.05 -6.15
C TYR A 73 -7.04 -2.61 -6.31
N ALA A 74 -6.68 -1.71 -5.40
CA ALA A 74 -6.97 -0.28 -5.56
C ALA A 74 -6.29 0.29 -6.81
N PHE A 75 -5.02 -0.08 -7.06
CA PHE A 75 -4.30 0.28 -8.28
C PHE A 75 -5.02 -0.25 -9.53
N LYS A 76 -5.31 -1.54 -9.61
CA LYS A 76 -6.00 -2.15 -10.77
C LYS A 76 -7.34 -1.46 -11.06
N ARG A 77 -8.15 -1.25 -10.02
CA ARG A 77 -9.42 -0.55 -10.16
C ARG A 77 -9.24 0.88 -10.68
N GLY A 78 -8.20 1.58 -10.23
CA GLY A 78 -7.84 2.90 -10.73
C GLY A 78 -7.55 2.88 -12.24
N VAL A 79 -6.74 1.93 -12.70
CA VAL A 79 -6.41 1.75 -14.13
C VAL A 79 -7.68 1.45 -14.95
N GLU A 80 -8.55 0.56 -14.47
CA GLU A 80 -9.82 0.23 -15.14
C GLU A 80 -10.72 1.48 -15.30
N ILE A 81 -10.86 2.30 -14.23
CA ILE A 81 -11.71 3.50 -14.25
C ILE A 81 -11.23 4.52 -15.27
N ILE A 82 -9.93 4.73 -15.41
CA ILE A 82 -9.36 5.69 -16.40
C ILE A 82 -9.27 5.11 -17.81
N GLY A 83 -9.59 3.83 -18.02
CA GLY A 83 -9.53 3.15 -19.30
C GLY A 83 -8.11 3.00 -19.85
N GLY A 84 -7.13 2.73 -18.99
CA GLY A 84 -5.72 2.59 -19.35
C GLY A 84 -5.01 3.92 -19.64
N PHE A 85 -3.73 3.88 -20.03
CA PHE A 85 -2.85 5.06 -20.17
C PHE A 85 -2.45 5.38 -21.61
N GLU A 86 -3.02 4.75 -22.62
CA GLU A 86 -2.53 4.82 -24.00
C GLU A 86 -2.60 6.22 -24.63
N ASN A 87 -3.68 6.98 -24.35
CA ASN A 87 -3.86 8.34 -24.86
C ASN A 87 -3.86 9.34 -23.70
N ASP A 88 -3.48 10.61 -23.97
CA ASP A 88 -3.49 11.69 -22.96
C ASP A 88 -2.82 11.32 -21.63
N LYS A 89 -1.62 10.71 -21.75
CA LYS A 89 -0.89 10.09 -20.63
C LYS A 89 -0.81 10.99 -19.41
N LYS A 90 -0.47 12.27 -19.58
CA LYS A 90 -0.33 13.20 -18.45
C LYS A 90 -1.66 13.42 -17.73
N GLU A 91 -2.74 13.59 -18.47
CA GLU A 91 -4.08 13.79 -17.90
C GLU A 91 -4.54 12.52 -17.17
N LYS A 92 -4.40 11.35 -17.79
CA LYS A 92 -4.76 10.07 -17.21
C LYS A 92 -3.92 9.73 -15.97
N LEU A 93 -2.61 9.97 -16.01
CA LEU A 93 -1.74 9.84 -14.84
C LEU A 93 -2.15 10.81 -13.72
N GLY A 94 -2.59 12.03 -14.05
CA GLY A 94 -3.12 12.98 -13.08
C GLY A 94 -4.41 12.50 -12.44
N LYS A 95 -5.34 11.96 -13.21
CA LYS A 95 -6.58 11.35 -12.69
C LYS A 95 -6.29 10.14 -11.81
N PHE A 96 -5.40 9.26 -12.28
CA PHE A 96 -4.95 8.10 -11.51
C PHE A 96 -4.30 8.53 -10.20
N PHE A 97 -3.36 9.49 -10.24
CA PHE A 97 -2.76 10.04 -9.03
C PHE A 97 -3.81 10.56 -8.06
N SER A 98 -4.78 11.34 -8.51
CA SER A 98 -5.82 11.87 -7.63
C SER A 98 -6.60 10.78 -6.91
N MET A 99 -6.91 9.67 -7.60
CA MET A 99 -7.59 8.52 -7.01
C MET A 99 -6.68 7.78 -6.00
N ALA A 100 -5.43 7.53 -6.39
CA ALA A 100 -4.44 6.88 -5.52
C ALA A 100 -4.15 7.72 -4.28
N TRP A 101 -4.03 9.04 -4.44
CA TRP A 101 -3.80 9.99 -3.36
C TRP A 101 -4.95 10.00 -2.35
N GLN A 102 -6.19 10.07 -2.84
CA GLN A 102 -7.38 9.99 -1.98
C GLN A 102 -7.45 8.65 -1.23
N PHE A 103 -7.14 7.55 -1.92
CA PHE A 103 -7.09 6.23 -1.28
C PHE A 103 -6.05 6.19 -0.16
N VAL A 104 -4.84 6.65 -0.43
CA VAL A 104 -3.75 6.67 0.55
C VAL A 104 -4.15 7.55 1.74
N LEU A 105 -4.54 8.80 1.50
CA LEU A 105 -4.91 9.73 2.59
C LEU A 105 -6.11 9.25 3.42
N GLY A 106 -7.08 8.60 2.79
CA GLY A 106 -8.24 8.02 3.48
C GLY A 106 -7.93 6.76 4.32
N ASN A 107 -6.71 6.21 4.19
CA ASN A 107 -6.31 4.96 4.84
C ASN A 107 -5.00 5.11 5.63
N GLU A 108 -4.84 6.19 6.42
CA GLU A 108 -3.62 6.54 7.14
C GLU A 108 -3.04 5.37 7.95
N GLU A 109 -3.86 4.71 8.77
CA GLU A 109 -3.42 3.59 9.60
C GLU A 109 -2.84 2.45 8.76
N ARG A 110 -3.50 2.10 7.65
CA ARG A 110 -3.05 1.05 6.73
C ARG A 110 -1.75 1.43 6.03
N CYS A 111 -1.62 2.67 5.58
CA CYS A 111 -0.41 3.18 4.96
C CYS A 111 0.77 3.23 5.94
N ARG A 112 0.57 3.69 7.17
CA ARG A 112 1.62 3.69 8.20
C ARG A 112 2.09 2.27 8.51
N CYS A 113 1.18 1.31 8.66
CA CYS A 113 1.52 -0.09 8.88
C CYS A 113 2.31 -0.67 7.69
N TYR A 114 1.82 -0.44 6.46
CA TYR A 114 2.46 -0.90 5.23
C TYR A 114 3.91 -0.40 5.13
N VAL A 115 4.13 0.91 5.26
CA VAL A 115 5.46 1.53 5.16
C VAL A 115 6.39 1.00 6.26
N ARG A 116 5.92 0.92 7.50
CA ARG A 116 6.71 0.38 8.62
C ARG A 116 7.12 -1.06 8.40
N TYR A 117 6.24 -1.91 7.89
CA TYR A 117 6.58 -3.30 7.61
C TYR A 117 7.55 -3.41 6.44
N TYR A 118 7.32 -2.70 5.35
CA TYR A 118 8.13 -2.73 4.14
C TYR A 118 9.61 -2.42 4.43
N TYR A 119 9.88 -1.44 5.29
CA TYR A 119 11.25 -1.06 5.68
C TYR A 119 11.78 -1.78 6.93
N SER A 120 11.06 -2.78 7.41
CA SER A 120 11.48 -3.55 8.60
C SER A 120 12.32 -4.77 8.26
N ILE A 121 12.95 -5.34 9.30
CA ILE A 121 13.64 -6.64 9.21
C ILE A 121 12.69 -7.82 8.92
N TYR A 122 11.39 -7.60 9.05
CA TYR A 122 10.35 -8.62 8.82
C TYR A 122 9.99 -8.75 7.33
N PHE A 123 10.31 -7.75 6.49
CA PHE A 123 10.07 -7.80 5.05
C PHE A 123 11.07 -8.74 4.36
N LYS A 124 10.81 -10.04 4.43
CA LYS A 124 11.66 -11.11 3.89
C LYS A 124 10.82 -12.36 3.58
N GLY A 125 11.44 -13.36 2.95
CA GLY A 125 10.79 -14.66 2.70
C GLY A 125 9.49 -14.49 1.92
N HIS A 126 8.40 -15.00 2.48
CA HIS A 126 7.10 -15.04 1.83
C HIS A 126 6.51 -13.66 1.55
N SER A 127 6.59 -12.71 2.48
CA SER A 127 6.07 -11.35 2.26
C SER A 127 6.75 -10.63 1.11
N ARG A 128 8.08 -10.75 1.00
CA ARG A 128 8.82 -10.17 -0.12
C ARG A 128 8.48 -10.84 -1.46
N GLU A 129 8.32 -12.15 -1.47
CA GLU A 129 7.94 -12.89 -2.68
C GLU A 129 6.50 -12.58 -3.12
N ALA A 130 5.57 -12.47 -2.17
CA ALA A 130 4.19 -12.08 -2.45
C ALA A 130 4.12 -10.66 -3.03
N HIS A 131 4.83 -9.70 -2.41
CA HIS A 131 4.94 -8.33 -2.89
C HIS A 131 5.53 -8.28 -4.30
N ARG A 132 6.63 -8.98 -4.57
CA ARG A 132 7.26 -9.02 -5.90
C ARG A 132 6.26 -9.42 -6.98
N LYS A 133 5.47 -10.46 -6.75
CA LYS A 133 4.46 -10.93 -7.70
C LYS A 133 3.35 -9.91 -7.97
N LEU A 134 2.88 -9.23 -6.94
CA LEU A 134 1.89 -8.16 -7.08
C LEU A 134 2.48 -6.97 -7.85
N PHE A 135 3.71 -6.57 -7.49
CA PHE A 135 4.39 -5.44 -8.11
C PHE A 135 4.73 -5.72 -9.58
N GLU A 136 5.16 -6.93 -9.94
CA GLU A 136 5.33 -7.37 -11.33
C GLU A 136 4.04 -7.19 -12.16
N GLY A 137 2.88 -7.42 -11.56
CA GLY A 137 1.59 -7.15 -12.19
C GLY A 137 1.39 -5.66 -12.50
N ILE A 138 1.76 -4.76 -11.58
CA ILE A 138 1.73 -3.31 -11.80
C ILE A 138 2.70 -2.89 -12.90
N VAL A 139 3.93 -3.39 -12.85
CA VAL A 139 4.96 -3.13 -13.85
C VAL A 139 4.48 -3.53 -15.25
N SER A 140 3.92 -4.73 -15.38
CA SER A 140 3.38 -5.24 -16.64
C SER A 140 2.28 -4.35 -17.22
N GLU A 141 1.37 -3.87 -16.39
CA GLU A 141 0.27 -2.97 -16.78
C GLU A 141 0.78 -1.59 -17.24
N MET A 142 1.86 -1.10 -16.64
CA MET A 142 2.42 0.22 -16.92
C MET A 142 3.45 0.22 -18.04
N THR A 143 4.14 -0.90 -18.29
CA THR A 143 5.21 -1.01 -19.31
C THR A 143 4.83 -0.46 -20.70
N PRO A 144 3.61 -0.66 -21.22
CA PRO A 144 3.25 -0.18 -22.56
C PRO A 144 3.41 1.32 -22.78
N ILE A 145 3.33 2.14 -21.74
CA ILE A 145 3.46 3.60 -21.86
C ILE A 145 4.90 4.11 -21.77
N PHE A 146 5.84 3.25 -21.40
CA PHE A 146 7.26 3.58 -21.25
C PHE A 146 8.05 3.22 -22.52
N LYS A 147 9.17 3.92 -22.74
CA LYS A 147 10.15 3.62 -23.79
C LYS A 147 10.84 2.28 -23.49
N GLU A 148 11.37 1.63 -24.53
CA GLU A 148 11.99 0.30 -24.40
C GLU A 148 13.22 0.29 -23.49
N GLU A 149 13.98 1.39 -23.46
CA GLU A 149 15.17 1.54 -22.63
C GLU A 149 14.85 1.87 -21.14
N ALA A 150 13.58 2.06 -20.77
CA ALA A 150 13.20 2.45 -19.43
C ALA A 150 13.23 1.26 -18.46
N ASP A 151 13.88 1.41 -17.33
CA ASP A 151 13.71 0.52 -16.19
C ASP A 151 12.40 0.86 -15.46
N VAL A 152 11.30 0.28 -15.96
CA VAL A 152 9.94 0.57 -15.48
C VAL A 152 9.78 0.17 -14.01
N GLU A 153 10.40 -0.92 -13.59
CA GLU A 153 10.36 -1.39 -12.20
C GLU A 153 11.00 -0.37 -11.26
N ALA A 154 12.21 0.08 -11.56
CA ALA A 154 12.91 1.08 -10.75
C ALA A 154 12.18 2.43 -10.72
N ILE A 155 11.62 2.87 -11.85
CA ILE A 155 10.85 4.12 -11.95
C ILE A 155 9.60 4.03 -11.07
N LEU A 156 8.79 3.00 -11.22
CA LEU A 156 7.56 2.85 -10.45
C LEU A 156 7.83 2.69 -8.96
N HIS A 157 8.85 1.91 -8.58
CA HIS A 157 9.28 1.80 -7.18
C HIS A 157 9.62 3.17 -6.59
N SER A 158 10.36 4.00 -7.33
CA SER A 158 10.72 5.34 -6.89
C SER A 158 9.50 6.26 -6.76
N VAL A 159 8.56 6.20 -7.71
CA VAL A 159 7.32 6.98 -7.70
C VAL A 159 6.43 6.60 -6.50
N PHE A 160 6.25 5.30 -6.26
CA PHE A 160 5.45 4.83 -5.11
C PHE A 160 6.11 5.22 -3.78
N THR A 161 7.43 5.05 -3.67
CA THR A 161 8.17 5.46 -2.47
C THR A 161 7.98 6.95 -2.19
N ALA A 162 8.14 7.81 -3.20
CA ALA A 162 7.94 9.25 -3.05
C ALA A 162 6.47 9.59 -2.70
N MET A 163 5.49 8.91 -3.29
CA MET A 163 4.08 9.11 -2.97
C MET A 163 3.79 8.79 -1.49
N PHE A 164 4.30 7.67 -0.98
CA PHE A 164 4.15 7.33 0.43
C PHE A 164 4.89 8.29 1.36
N ASP A 165 6.07 8.78 0.98
CA ASP A 165 6.79 9.79 1.76
C ASP A 165 5.96 11.07 1.90
N PHE A 166 5.42 11.59 0.79
CA PHE A 166 4.53 12.76 0.84
C PHE A 166 3.30 12.49 1.72
N ALA A 167 2.69 11.31 1.65
CA ALA A 167 1.54 10.98 2.49
C ALA A 167 1.90 10.94 3.98
N ILE A 168 3.02 10.34 4.34
CA ILE A 168 3.51 10.32 5.73
C ILE A 168 3.75 11.74 6.25
N ARG A 169 4.29 12.64 5.41
CA ARG A 169 4.47 14.06 5.78
C ARG A 169 3.14 14.78 5.98
N VAL A 170 2.12 14.45 5.19
CA VAL A 170 0.76 14.98 5.44
C VAL A 170 0.20 14.46 6.76
N TYR A 171 0.33 13.18 7.04
CA TYR A 171 -0.13 12.58 8.30
C TYR A 171 0.59 13.14 9.54
N ASN A 172 1.84 13.55 9.39
CA ASN A 172 2.63 14.15 10.45
C ASN A 172 2.37 15.67 10.62
N GLY A 173 1.56 16.27 9.73
CA GLY A 173 1.33 17.72 9.73
C GLY A 173 2.51 18.56 9.20
N GLU A 174 3.49 17.92 8.55
CA GLU A 174 4.63 18.59 7.92
C GLU A 174 4.28 19.19 6.56
N LEU A 175 3.24 18.66 5.93
CA LEU A 175 2.72 19.09 4.65
C LEU A 175 1.20 19.16 4.70
N GLU A 176 0.61 20.26 4.21
CA GLU A 176 -0.83 20.40 4.11
C GLU A 176 -1.36 19.73 2.83
N ASP A 177 -2.40 18.90 2.94
CA ASP A 177 -3.16 18.41 1.81
C ASP A 177 -4.12 19.47 1.28
N SER A 178 -3.67 20.28 0.35
CA SER A 178 -4.42 21.40 -0.22
C SER A 178 -4.49 21.34 -1.74
N ASP A 179 -5.42 22.09 -2.33
CA ASP A 179 -5.55 22.25 -3.78
C ASP A 179 -4.33 22.90 -4.44
N ILE A 180 -3.47 23.53 -3.64
CA ILE A 180 -2.17 24.08 -4.09
C ILE A 180 -1.10 22.98 -4.09
N ASN A 181 -1.01 22.20 -3.01
CA ASN A 181 0.06 21.23 -2.83
C ASN A 181 -0.15 19.96 -3.66
N ARG A 182 -1.38 19.48 -3.84
CA ARG A 182 -1.64 18.26 -4.63
C ARG A 182 -1.09 18.32 -6.06
N PRO A 183 -1.30 19.41 -6.84
CA PRO A 183 -0.68 19.54 -8.17
C PRO A 183 0.85 19.56 -8.13
N HIS A 184 1.46 20.15 -7.09
CA HIS A 184 2.92 20.15 -6.93
C HIS A 184 3.45 18.74 -6.67
N ILE A 185 2.81 17.98 -5.77
CA ILE A 185 3.15 16.57 -5.51
C ILE A 185 3.04 15.76 -6.81
N PHE A 186 1.91 15.88 -7.52
CA PHE A 186 1.74 15.20 -8.81
C PHE A 186 2.84 15.56 -9.81
N ASN A 187 3.19 16.84 -9.94
CA ASN A 187 4.24 17.25 -10.85
C ASN A 187 5.61 16.66 -10.49
N VAL A 188 5.95 16.56 -9.21
CA VAL A 188 7.18 15.89 -8.76
C VAL A 188 7.16 14.43 -9.20
N LEU A 189 6.11 13.68 -8.89
CA LEU A 189 5.97 12.27 -9.26
C LEU A 189 5.96 12.08 -10.79
N TYR A 190 5.27 12.96 -11.51
CA TYR A 190 5.26 12.94 -12.97
C TYR A 190 6.64 13.19 -13.57
N CYS A 191 7.42 14.14 -13.05
CA CYS A 191 8.77 14.43 -13.53
C CYS A 191 9.72 13.23 -13.36
N MET A 192 9.53 12.38 -12.35
CA MET A 192 10.32 11.17 -12.14
C MET A 192 10.18 10.16 -13.29
N MET A 193 9.07 10.19 -14.01
CA MET A 193 8.80 9.26 -15.12
C MET A 193 8.75 9.93 -16.50
N ALA A 194 8.57 11.24 -16.57
CA ALA A 194 8.21 11.96 -17.81
C ALA A 194 9.19 11.73 -18.97
N THR A 195 10.49 11.71 -18.69
CA THR A 195 11.54 11.52 -19.72
C THR A 195 11.54 10.11 -20.31
N TYR A 196 11.00 9.15 -19.59
CA TYR A 196 10.91 7.74 -19.98
C TYR A 196 9.58 7.37 -20.64
N LEU A 197 8.58 8.27 -20.63
CA LEU A 197 7.31 8.01 -21.28
C LEU A 197 7.45 8.11 -22.82
N LYS A 198 6.77 7.21 -23.54
CA LYS A 198 6.62 7.32 -25.00
C LYS A 198 5.91 8.62 -25.33
N GLU A 199 6.30 9.25 -26.44
CA GLU A 199 5.55 10.39 -26.97
C GLU A 199 4.11 9.98 -27.29
N SER A 200 3.16 10.87 -27.02
CA SER A 200 1.79 10.65 -27.49
C SER A 200 1.79 10.71 -29.01
N ALA A 201 1.13 9.73 -29.66
CA ALA A 201 0.91 9.82 -31.10
C ALA A 201 0.25 11.17 -31.38
N LYS A 202 0.87 11.99 -32.23
CA LYS A 202 0.24 13.24 -32.71
C LYS A 202 -1.04 12.83 -33.41
N ALA A 203 -2.17 13.32 -32.94
CA ALA A 203 -3.42 13.21 -33.66
C ALA A 203 -3.20 13.86 -35.03
N SER A 204 -3.24 13.05 -36.09
CA SER A 204 -3.13 13.48 -37.48
C SER A 204 -4.46 14.08 -37.91
#